data_59815d7cdc853767c631037fec40b3c2
#
_entry.id   59815d7cdc853767c631037fec40b3c2
#
_cell.length_a   1.000
_cell.length_b   1.000
_cell.length_c   1.000
_cell.angle_alpha   90.00
_cell.angle_beta   90.00
_cell.angle_gamma   90.00
#
_symmetry.space_group_name_H-M   'P 1'
#
loop_
_entity.id
_entity.type
_entity.pdbx_description
1 polymer ?
#
loop_
_entity_poly.entity_id
_entity_poly.type
_entity_poly.pdbx_seq_one_letter_code
_entity_poly.pdbx_strand_id
1 'polypeptide(L)'
;MTITRIGEMKAKEGQEGALRAFFDAVIVPGVQASAGIQSCHLLQNQIEPTRFIFIEVWDSIEAHQASVNKIDSRQIETVMKLLADKPWGEYYSDNGVA
;
A
#
# COMPACT_ATOMS: atom_id res chain seq x y z
N MET A 1 18.33 -10.47 2.70
CA MET A 1 18.22 -9.10 3.19
C MET A 1 16.87 -8.54 2.76
N THR A 2 16.10 -8.02 3.70
CA THR A 2 14.78 -7.46 3.41
C THR A 2 14.85 -6.02 2.95
N ILE A 3 13.78 -5.53 2.32
CA ILE A 3 13.57 -4.11 2.02
C ILE A 3 12.25 -3.65 2.62
N THR A 4 12.17 -2.36 2.92
CA THR A 4 10.93 -1.74 3.38
C THR A 4 10.37 -0.86 2.27
N ARG A 5 9.11 -1.09 1.93
CA ARG A 5 8.36 -0.29 0.98
C ARG A 5 7.44 0.65 1.75
N ILE A 6 7.59 1.94 1.56
CA ILE A 6 6.67 2.93 2.11
C ILE A 6 5.91 3.54 0.95
N GLY A 7 4.60 3.37 0.96
CA GLY A 7 3.72 3.91 -0.07
C GLY A 7 2.71 4.86 0.54
N GLU A 8 2.35 5.90 -0.20
CA GLU A 8 1.34 6.86 0.21
C GLU A 8 0.22 6.93 -0.80
N MET A 9 -1.03 6.94 -0.30
CA MET A 9 -2.22 7.11 -1.11
C MET A 9 -3.15 8.12 -0.43
N LYS A 10 -3.66 9.06 -1.21
CA LYS A 10 -4.58 10.07 -0.71
C LYS A 10 -5.94 9.92 -1.38
N ALA A 11 -6.97 9.73 -0.56
CA ALA A 11 -8.34 9.65 -1.06
C ALA A 11 -8.86 11.02 -1.49
N LYS A 12 -9.78 11.03 -2.43
CA LYS A 12 -10.61 12.20 -2.69
C LYS A 12 -11.38 12.53 -1.43
N GLU A 13 -11.65 13.81 -1.21
CA GLU A 13 -12.43 14.25 -0.06
C GLU A 13 -13.78 13.56 -0.02
N GLY A 14 -14.12 12.99 1.13
CA GLY A 14 -15.36 12.23 1.33
C GLY A 14 -15.26 10.75 0.90
N GLN A 15 -14.15 10.32 0.28
CA GLN A 15 -13.97 8.94 -0.19
C GLN A 15 -13.04 8.13 0.69
N GLU A 16 -12.58 8.67 1.80
CA GLU A 16 -11.66 7.97 2.71
C GLU A 16 -12.25 6.69 3.28
N GLY A 17 -13.54 6.69 3.58
CA GLY A 17 -14.22 5.48 4.07
C GLY A 17 -14.30 4.39 3.00
N ALA A 18 -14.62 4.76 1.76
CA ALA A 18 -14.66 3.83 0.64
C ALA A 18 -13.28 3.27 0.33
N LEU A 19 -12.25 4.12 0.36
CA LEU A 19 -10.87 3.68 0.12
C LEU A 19 -10.40 2.74 1.22
N ARG A 20 -10.68 3.06 2.48
CA ARG A 20 -10.33 2.20 3.61
C ARG A 20 -11.00 0.83 3.48
N ALA A 21 -12.28 0.80 3.13
CA ALA A 21 -13.01 -0.46 2.96
C ALA A 21 -12.40 -1.30 1.84
N PHE A 22 -11.97 -0.65 0.74
CA PHE A 22 -11.33 -1.35 -0.36
C PHE A 22 -9.97 -1.91 0.04
N PHE A 23 -9.18 -1.15 0.78
CA PHE A 23 -7.90 -1.64 1.31
C PHE A 23 -8.09 -2.87 2.19
N ASP A 24 -9.05 -2.82 3.12
CA ASP A 24 -9.28 -3.93 4.06
C ASP A 24 -9.81 -5.18 3.35
N ALA A 25 -10.67 -5.02 2.34
CA ALA A 25 -11.31 -6.15 1.67
C ALA A 25 -10.45 -6.76 0.57
N VAL A 26 -9.63 -5.98 -0.11
CA VAL A 26 -8.95 -6.41 -1.35
C VAL A 26 -7.43 -6.24 -1.28
N ILE A 27 -6.95 -5.03 -1.00
CA ILE A 27 -5.53 -4.73 -1.15
C ILE A 27 -4.69 -5.42 -0.07
N VAL A 28 -5.05 -5.24 1.20
CA VAL A 28 -4.29 -5.82 2.32
C VAL A 28 -4.27 -7.35 2.26
N PRO A 29 -5.42 -8.03 2.07
CA PRO A 29 -5.39 -9.49 1.90
C PRO A 29 -4.54 -9.95 0.72
N GLY A 30 -4.56 -9.22 -0.40
CA GLY A 30 -3.74 -9.54 -1.57
C GLY A 30 -2.26 -9.40 -1.29
N VAL A 31 -1.86 -8.35 -0.59
CA VAL A 31 -0.46 -8.15 -0.17
C VAL A 31 -0.04 -9.26 0.80
N GLN A 32 -0.87 -9.57 1.80
CA GLN A 32 -0.56 -10.60 2.78
C GLN A 32 -0.42 -12.00 2.17
N ALA A 33 -1.11 -12.25 1.06
CA ALA A 33 -1.02 -13.52 0.35
C ALA A 33 0.14 -13.58 -0.66
N SER A 34 0.88 -12.48 -0.83
CA SER A 34 1.94 -12.40 -1.83
C SER A 34 3.21 -13.13 -1.37
N ALA A 35 3.91 -13.74 -2.33
CA ALA A 35 5.20 -14.35 -2.05
C ALA A 35 6.22 -13.27 -1.68
N GLY A 36 6.97 -13.50 -0.61
CA GLY A 36 8.04 -12.60 -0.17
C GLY A 36 7.62 -11.49 0.77
N ILE A 37 6.34 -11.39 1.12
CA ILE A 37 5.89 -10.41 2.12
C ILE A 37 6.26 -10.88 3.54
N GLN A 38 6.85 -10.00 4.32
CA GLN A 38 7.18 -10.25 5.72
C GLN A 38 6.18 -9.59 6.66
N SER A 39 5.79 -8.35 6.36
CA SER A 39 4.79 -7.62 7.15
C SER A 39 4.16 -6.52 6.31
N CYS A 40 2.94 -6.15 6.67
CA CYS A 40 2.19 -5.09 6.02
C CYS A 40 1.39 -4.33 7.09
N HIS A 41 1.62 -3.03 7.16
CA HIS A 41 0.88 -2.12 8.03
C HIS A 41 0.24 -1.04 7.19
N LEU A 42 -1.05 -0.81 7.43
CA LEU A 42 -1.80 0.28 6.84
C LEU A 42 -2.08 1.31 7.92
N LEU A 43 -1.61 2.53 7.72
CA LEU A 43 -1.80 3.65 8.64
C LEU A 43 -2.66 4.72 8.00
N GLN A 44 -3.51 5.33 8.81
CA GLN A 44 -4.35 6.46 8.37
C GLN A 44 -3.99 7.69 9.20
N ASN A 45 -3.80 8.82 8.53
CA ASN A 45 -3.45 10.07 9.20
C ASN A 45 -4.63 10.53 10.07
N GLN A 46 -4.34 10.89 11.33
CA GLN A 46 -5.38 11.31 12.28
C GLN A 46 -5.92 12.71 12.03
N ILE A 47 -5.07 13.59 11.50
CA ILE A 47 -5.44 14.98 11.22
C ILE A 47 -6.11 15.09 9.85
N GLU A 48 -5.54 14.40 8.85
CA GLU A 48 -6.07 14.36 7.49
C GLU A 48 -6.44 12.91 7.14
N PRO A 49 -7.68 12.47 7.47
CA PRO A 49 -8.05 11.06 7.32
C PRO A 49 -8.11 10.56 5.87
N THR A 50 -7.99 11.45 4.87
CA THR A 50 -7.84 11.06 3.47
C THR A 50 -6.48 10.47 3.15
N ARG A 51 -5.48 10.65 4.02
CA ARG A 51 -4.10 10.22 3.77
C ARG A 51 -3.82 8.87 4.43
N PHE A 52 -3.33 7.93 3.62
CA PHE A 52 -2.97 6.58 4.05
C PHE A 52 -1.53 6.29 3.72
N ILE A 53 -0.87 5.54 4.59
CA ILE A 53 0.50 5.07 4.37
C ILE A 53 0.52 3.55 4.54
N PHE A 54 1.13 2.86 3.57
CA PHE A 54 1.48 1.45 3.68
C PHE A 54 2.95 1.34 4.07
N ILE A 55 3.21 0.54 5.10
CA ILE A 55 4.58 0.18 5.47
C ILE A 55 4.68 -1.33 5.33
N GLU A 56 5.45 -1.77 4.35
CA GLU A 56 5.57 -3.18 3.99
C GLU A 56 7.02 -3.60 4.04
N VAL A 57 7.27 -4.78 4.58
CA VAL A 57 8.60 -5.39 4.55
C VAL A 57 8.54 -6.59 3.61
N TRP A 58 9.43 -6.59 2.62
CA TRP A 58 9.50 -7.60 1.57
C TRP A 58 10.87 -8.27 1.56
N ASP A 59 10.92 -9.50 1.06
CA ASP A 59 12.21 -10.21 0.87
C ASP A 59 13.14 -9.46 -0.09
N SER A 60 12.56 -8.79 -1.10
CA SER A 60 13.31 -8.08 -2.13
C SER A 60 12.41 -7.07 -2.85
N ILE A 61 13.03 -6.15 -3.59
CA ILE A 61 12.32 -5.23 -4.48
C ILE A 61 11.56 -6.02 -5.54
N GLU A 62 12.17 -7.06 -6.08
CA GLU A 62 11.57 -7.91 -7.11
C GLU A 62 10.30 -8.60 -6.61
N ALA A 63 10.28 -9.02 -5.35
CA ALA A 63 9.09 -9.63 -4.75
C ALA A 63 7.92 -8.64 -4.70
N HIS A 64 8.18 -7.39 -4.31
CA HIS A 64 7.16 -6.34 -4.33
C HIS A 64 6.65 -6.08 -5.76
N GLN A 65 7.57 -5.94 -6.72
CA GLN A 65 7.20 -5.67 -8.12
C GLN A 65 6.37 -6.81 -8.70
N ALA A 66 6.71 -8.06 -8.39
CA ALA A 66 5.94 -9.21 -8.82
C ALA A 66 4.52 -9.20 -8.24
N SER A 67 4.37 -8.77 -6.98
CA SER A 67 3.08 -8.62 -6.33
C SER A 67 2.22 -7.57 -7.04
N VAL A 68 2.80 -6.41 -7.37
CA VAL A 68 2.09 -5.34 -8.08
C VAL A 68 1.59 -5.83 -9.43
N ASN A 69 2.39 -6.60 -10.15
CA ASN A 69 2.04 -7.11 -11.47
C ASN A 69 0.88 -8.12 -11.46
N LYS A 70 0.54 -8.66 -10.29
CA LYS A 70 -0.59 -9.59 -10.14
C LYS A 70 -1.90 -8.90 -9.78
N ILE A 71 -1.89 -7.60 -9.54
CA ILE A 71 -3.11 -6.86 -9.24
C ILE A 71 -4.00 -6.80 -10.48
N ASP A 72 -5.26 -7.18 -10.31
CA ASP A 72 -6.26 -7.14 -11.39
C ASP A 72 -6.46 -5.68 -11.84
N SER A 73 -6.54 -5.47 -13.15
CA SER A 73 -6.74 -4.13 -13.72
C SER A 73 -8.02 -3.45 -13.23
N ARG A 74 -9.07 -4.22 -12.94
CA ARG A 74 -10.32 -3.68 -12.38
C ARG A 74 -10.12 -3.15 -10.98
N GLN A 75 -9.28 -3.81 -10.19
CA GLN A 75 -8.95 -3.35 -8.84
C GLN A 75 -8.14 -2.06 -8.90
N ILE A 76 -7.21 -1.95 -9.84
CA ILE A 76 -6.44 -0.73 -10.09
C ILE A 76 -7.40 0.41 -10.47
N GLU A 77 -8.33 0.18 -11.39
CA GLU A 77 -9.32 1.19 -11.78
C GLU A 77 -10.15 1.66 -10.58
N THR A 78 -10.59 0.72 -9.74
CA THR A 78 -11.39 1.04 -8.55
C THR A 78 -10.61 1.96 -7.61
N VAL A 79 -9.37 1.62 -7.31
CA VAL A 79 -8.52 2.44 -6.44
C VAL A 79 -8.30 3.82 -7.07
N MET A 80 -7.96 3.88 -8.35
CA MET A 80 -7.65 5.15 -9.01
C MET A 80 -8.82 6.12 -9.01
N LYS A 81 -10.05 5.63 -9.05
CA LYS A 81 -11.24 6.48 -8.97
C LYS A 81 -11.42 7.11 -7.58
N LEU A 82 -10.90 6.48 -6.54
CA LEU A 82 -11.01 6.95 -5.17
C LEU A 82 -9.88 7.87 -4.75
N LEU A 83 -8.79 7.92 -5.53
CA LEU A 83 -7.59 8.69 -5.19
C LEU A 83 -7.66 10.12 -5.71
N ALA A 84 -7.23 11.06 -4.85
CA ALA A 84 -7.08 12.47 -5.23
C ALA A 84 -5.84 12.70 -6.07
N ASP A 85 -4.77 11.97 -5.78
CA ASP A 85 -3.46 12.11 -6.41
C ASP A 85 -2.95 10.74 -6.84
N LYS A 86 -1.91 10.76 -7.69
CA LYS A 86 -1.20 9.57 -8.09
C LYS A 86 -0.57 8.90 -6.86
N PRO A 87 -0.74 7.60 -6.66
CA PRO A 87 -0.06 6.92 -5.56
C PRO A 87 1.45 6.92 -5.80
N TRP A 88 2.22 7.00 -4.72
CA TRP A 88 3.67 6.91 -4.83
C TRP A 88 4.22 6.09 -3.69
N GLY A 89 5.45 5.65 -3.85
CA GLY A 89 6.15 4.93 -2.81
C GLY A 89 7.61 4.75 -3.16
N GLU A 90 8.39 4.42 -2.15
CA GLU A 90 9.84 4.27 -2.26
C GLU A 90 10.31 3.06 -1.48
N TYR A 91 11.49 2.59 -1.82
CA TYR A 91 12.13 1.48 -1.13
C TYR A 91 13.21 2.00 -0.19
N TYR A 92 13.27 1.41 0.99
CA TYR A 92 14.21 1.78 2.03
C TYR A 92 14.93 0.55 2.56
N SER A 93 16.19 0.72 2.92
CA SER A 93 16.93 -0.27 3.69
C SER A 93 16.71 -0.01 5.17
N ASP A 94 16.46 -1.06 5.93
CA ASP A 94 16.41 -0.95 7.38
C ASP A 94 17.85 -1.00 7.91
N ASN A 95 18.33 0.12 8.45
CA ASN A 95 19.68 0.24 9.00
C ASN A 95 19.72 0.01 10.52
N GLY A 96 18.65 -0.54 11.06
CA GLY A 96 18.55 -0.84 12.47
C GLY A 96 18.02 0.33 13.30
N VAL A 97 18.09 0.15 14.62
CA VAL A 97 17.60 1.14 15.57
C VAL A 97 18.66 2.21 15.78
N ALA A 98 18.23 3.46 15.65
CA ALA A 98 19.11 4.60 15.90
C ALA A 98 19.08 5.00 17.38
#